data_ceb88075d932bfad9998838c9e309228
#
_entry.id   ceb88075d932bfad9998838c9e309228
#
_cell.length_a   1.000
_cell.length_b   1.000
_cell.length_c   1.000
_cell.angle_alpha   90.00
_cell.angle_beta   90.00
_cell.angle_gamma   90.00
#
_symmetry.space_group_name_H-M   'P 1'
#
loop_
_entity.id
_entity.type
_entity.pdbx_description
1 polymer ?
#
loop_
_entity_poly.entity_id
_entity_poly.type
_entity_poly.pdbx_seq_one_letter_code
_entity_poly.pdbx_strand_id
1 'polypeptide(L)'
;PPVPVFRRFGHCDNSAGNQRCSSSCTETQWLNTSAQLITAVIVQVGIDCILTDTNNTSVVTNIELKVIATAAAYKALMPDLPALTKGGAAQWNPVLETAGTLGKSDSAYTVDTLPLPDGKANPWNSWIRTSGFDFFKDATKAAICSVSGDVWLVSGIDEKLDKLKWKRFATGLFQPLGLKIVDEKVYVLGRDQITRLHDLNGDGEADFYENFNNDVAISSHYHEFCLGLETDRAGNFYFNKGGNLGGAKHQHHGVLARVSKDGSKLDVVATGYRAPNGLSVGPNDELTSSDNEGNWVPSSRVNLMRPGGFYGHVHTAHTSVPPTDYDKPLLWLPHQMDNSSGGQVWVTSDKWGPFKGDLLHMSYGSCSLFKVMQEVVGGQPQAGAFRFPLNFESGIMRGHFSPLDGQLYVTGLRVWQSSGAKTGAFHRVRYTGKAVAMPKEFHVKPNGLEITFTTELDAKTAADDGNWAVDQWNYNWTANYGSKMYSVSEPGKVIGDNKIANSKFGGEDMVVKSAKLSADKKTVFLEIEGGVKPVMQMRVRMNINASDGTPINLPIYNTVNKVAAE
;
A
#
# COMPACT_ATOMS: atom_id res chain seq x y z
N PRO A 1 35.67 23.55 12.86
CA PRO A 1 34.28 23.25 13.06
C PRO A 1 34.06 22.97 14.56
N PRO A 2 33.06 23.58 15.19
CA PRO A 2 32.82 23.38 16.62
C PRO A 2 32.32 21.95 16.88
N VAL A 3 32.86 21.34 17.91
CA VAL A 3 32.44 20.05 18.46
C VAL A 3 31.01 20.20 18.98
N PRO A 4 30.11 19.25 18.75
CA PRO A 4 28.72 19.37 19.16
C PRO A 4 28.58 19.45 20.68
N VAL A 5 27.83 20.47 21.09
CA VAL A 5 27.45 20.71 22.48
C VAL A 5 26.38 19.70 22.86
N PHE A 6 26.65 18.86 23.86
CA PHE A 6 25.60 18.11 24.52
C PHE A 6 24.68 19.09 25.26
N ARG A 7 23.45 19.23 24.77
CA ARG A 7 22.41 19.95 25.50
C ARG A 7 21.92 19.09 26.66
N ARG A 8 21.72 19.77 27.79
CA ARG A 8 21.06 19.27 28.99
C ARG A 8 19.88 18.34 28.66
N PHE A 9 19.88 17.17 29.22
CA PHE A 9 18.64 16.47 29.54
C PHE A 9 18.25 16.89 30.97
N GLY A 10 17.29 17.76 31.06
CA GLY A 10 16.65 18.13 32.29
C GLY A 10 15.26 17.54 32.33
N HIS A 11 14.86 17.10 33.49
CA HIS A 11 13.56 16.70 33.97
C HIS A 11 13.13 15.26 33.68
N CYS A 12 13.32 14.45 34.68
CA CYS A 12 12.42 13.33 34.94
C CYS A 12 11.23 13.87 35.73
N ASP A 13 10.09 14.04 35.08
CA ASP A 13 8.82 14.27 35.76
C ASP A 13 8.08 12.93 35.81
N ASN A 14 8.04 12.34 37.00
CA ASN A 14 7.31 11.12 37.22
C ASN A 14 6.13 11.43 38.14
N SER A 15 4.95 11.61 37.56
CA SER A 15 3.72 11.99 38.24
C SER A 15 3.09 10.89 39.12
N ALA A 16 3.89 9.94 39.60
CA ALA A 16 3.43 8.97 40.60
C ALA A 16 4.56 8.63 41.57
N GLY A 17 4.64 9.38 42.66
CA GLY A 17 5.45 9.05 43.85
C GLY A 17 6.77 9.82 43.95
N ASN A 18 6.75 10.85 44.75
CA ASN A 18 7.85 11.59 45.40
C ASN A 18 9.30 11.11 45.14
N GLN A 19 9.87 11.48 44.03
CA GLN A 19 11.33 11.57 43.88
C GLN A 19 11.69 12.88 43.17
N ARG A 20 12.33 13.80 43.90
CA ARG A 20 12.90 15.01 43.31
C ARG A 20 14.38 14.75 43.04
N CYS A 21 14.78 14.78 41.78
CA CYS A 21 16.20 14.88 41.42
C CYS A 21 16.57 16.36 41.29
N SER A 22 17.46 16.85 42.17
CA SER A 22 18.09 18.14 41.99
C SER A 22 19.50 17.93 41.46
N SER A 23 19.79 18.32 40.24
CA SER A 23 21.15 18.38 39.70
C SER A 23 21.64 19.81 39.74
N SER A 24 22.72 20.07 40.51
CA SER A 24 23.50 21.30 40.35
C SER A 24 24.61 21.01 39.35
N CYS A 25 24.51 21.62 38.15
CA CYS A 25 25.62 21.63 37.20
C CYS A 25 26.47 22.86 37.45
N THR A 26 27.75 22.67 37.78
CA THR A 26 28.74 23.74 37.71
C THR A 26 29.11 24.07 36.27
N GLU A 27 29.26 25.36 36.02
CA GLU A 27 29.49 25.97 34.73
C GLU A 27 30.73 25.42 34.02
N THR A 28 30.61 25.07 32.74
CA THR A 28 31.72 24.68 31.86
C THR A 28 32.34 25.97 31.27
N GLN A 29 33.54 26.29 31.65
CA GLN A 29 34.31 27.35 31.01
C GLN A 29 34.81 26.88 29.63
N TRP A 30 34.49 27.66 28.60
CA TRP A 30 35.00 27.48 27.24
C TRP A 30 36.42 28.00 27.11
N LEU A 31 37.36 27.14 26.77
CA LEU A 31 38.68 27.57 26.33
C LEU A 31 38.67 27.70 24.82
N ASN A 32 38.81 28.97 24.35
CA ASN A 32 39.00 29.30 22.96
C ASN A 32 40.49 29.12 22.65
N THR A 33 40.86 28.02 21.99
CA THR A 33 42.24 27.81 21.54
C THR A 33 42.32 27.95 20.03
N SER A 34 43.02 29.00 19.59
CA SER A 34 43.63 29.07 18.28
C SER A 34 44.57 27.87 18.06
N ALA A 35 44.55 27.35 16.85
CA ALA A 35 45.20 26.15 16.38
C ALA A 35 46.66 25.98 16.80
N GLN A 36 46.87 25.35 17.92
CA GLN A 36 48.13 24.65 18.21
C GLN A 36 47.84 23.40 19.02
N LEU A 37 48.31 22.26 18.53
CA LEU A 37 48.28 20.91 19.03
C LEU A 37 47.76 20.74 20.46
N ILE A 38 46.54 20.24 20.61
CA ILE A 38 46.05 19.75 21.87
C ILE A 38 46.69 18.37 22.11
N THR A 39 47.67 18.33 23.00
CA THR A 39 48.35 17.10 23.39
C THR A 39 47.60 16.32 24.45
N ALA A 40 46.61 16.91 25.08
CA ALA A 40 45.71 16.22 26.01
C ALA A 40 44.40 16.99 26.14
N VAL A 41 43.28 16.29 26.04
CA VAL A 41 41.95 16.82 26.42
C VAL A 41 41.62 16.17 27.74
N ILE A 42 41.70 16.94 28.81
CA ILE A 42 41.17 16.50 30.13
C ILE A 42 39.77 17.05 30.20
N VAL A 43 38.78 16.18 30.09
CA VAL A 43 37.38 16.51 30.44
C VAL A 43 37.09 15.69 31.70
N GLN A 44 37.16 16.29 32.84
CA GLN A 44 36.66 15.70 34.06
C GLN A 44 35.19 16.14 34.18
N VAL A 45 34.29 15.22 33.98
CA VAL A 45 32.86 15.45 34.23
C VAL A 45 32.54 14.65 35.48
N GLY A 46 32.57 15.29 36.62
CA GLY A 46 32.00 14.76 37.85
C GLY A 46 30.48 15.02 37.81
N ILE A 47 29.68 13.99 37.80
CA ILE A 47 28.24 14.11 38.02
C ILE A 47 27.98 13.59 39.41
N ASP A 48 27.76 14.47 40.37
CA ASP A 48 27.24 14.12 41.68
C ASP A 48 25.72 13.97 41.59
N CYS A 49 25.24 12.75 41.50
CA CYS A 49 23.81 12.45 41.61
C CYS A 49 23.49 12.15 43.06
N ILE A 50 22.71 13.02 43.70
CA ILE A 50 22.14 12.74 45.04
C ILE A 50 20.79 12.07 44.79
N LEU A 51 20.75 10.76 45.03
CA LEU A 51 19.48 10.01 45.06
C LEU A 51 19.01 9.96 46.53
N THR A 52 17.86 10.53 46.81
CA THR A 52 17.18 10.37 48.10
C THR A 52 16.18 9.22 47.96
N ASP A 53 16.31 8.22 48.79
CA ASP A 53 15.34 7.14 48.91
C ASP A 53 14.10 7.61 49.72
N THR A 54 13.09 6.75 49.80
CA THR A 54 11.84 7.01 50.54
C THR A 54 12.06 7.22 52.04
N ASN A 55 13.27 6.99 52.57
CA ASN A 55 13.67 7.15 53.97
C ASN A 55 14.53 8.40 54.19
N ASN A 56 14.66 9.26 53.17
CA ASN A 56 15.43 10.51 53.23
C ASN A 56 16.96 10.29 53.42
N THR A 57 17.48 9.12 53.05
CA THR A 57 18.91 8.81 53.10
C THR A 57 19.51 9.18 51.73
N SER A 58 20.44 10.15 51.73
CA SER A 58 21.11 10.59 50.50
C SER A 58 22.27 9.62 50.19
N VAL A 59 22.21 8.95 49.07
CA VAL A 59 23.32 8.15 48.53
C VAL A 59 23.99 8.99 47.44
N VAL A 60 25.23 9.36 47.68
CA VAL A 60 26.10 10.01 46.70
C VAL A 60 26.77 8.92 45.87
N THR A 61 26.39 8.81 44.61
CA THR A 61 27.07 7.90 43.70
C THR A 61 28.01 8.73 42.82
N ASN A 62 29.30 8.62 43.07
CA ASN A 62 30.33 9.18 42.20
C ASN A 62 30.46 8.31 40.95
N ILE A 63 30.03 8.84 39.77
CA ILE A 63 30.32 8.23 38.50
C ILE A 63 31.62 8.85 38.00
N GLU A 64 32.74 8.15 38.18
CA GLU A 64 34.00 8.54 37.61
C GLU A 64 34.06 8.15 36.14
N LEU A 65 33.81 9.12 35.24
CA LEU A 65 34.10 8.96 33.82
C LEU A 65 35.61 9.11 33.62
N LYS A 66 36.30 8.01 33.43
CA LYS A 66 37.70 7.98 33.07
C LYS A 66 37.88 8.47 31.65
N VAL A 67 38.27 9.70 31.47
CA VAL A 67 38.55 10.28 30.16
C VAL A 67 39.94 9.88 29.70
N ILE A 68 40.03 9.54 28.45
CA ILE A 68 41.26 9.12 27.76
C ILE A 68 42.31 10.21 27.85
N ALA A 69 43.40 9.95 28.52
CA ALA A 69 44.39 10.96 28.92
C ALA A 69 45.34 11.38 27.80
N THR A 70 45.32 10.79 26.63
CA THR A 70 46.21 11.19 25.51
C THR A 70 45.51 11.16 24.15
N ALA A 71 45.93 12.06 23.25
CA ALA A 71 45.48 12.07 21.88
C ALA A 71 45.73 10.73 21.14
N ALA A 72 46.79 10.00 21.52
CA ALA A 72 47.12 8.68 20.99
C ALA A 72 46.11 7.62 21.45
N ALA A 73 45.71 7.62 22.72
CA ALA A 73 44.70 6.72 23.24
C ALA A 73 43.30 7.02 22.65
N TYR A 74 42.96 8.30 22.47
CA TYR A 74 41.74 8.69 21.80
C TYR A 74 41.74 8.24 20.33
N LYS A 75 42.84 8.44 19.59
CA LYS A 75 43.00 8.00 18.21
C LYS A 75 42.92 6.48 18.07
N ALA A 76 43.38 5.72 19.04
CA ALA A 76 43.29 4.25 19.08
C ALA A 76 41.84 3.75 19.30
N LEU A 77 40.95 4.59 19.87
CA LEU A 77 39.55 4.27 20.08
C LEU A 77 38.66 4.81 18.96
N MET A 78 39.18 5.67 18.08
CA MET A 78 38.44 6.12 16.91
C MET A 78 38.25 4.94 15.97
N PRO A 79 37.02 4.68 15.51
CA PRO A 79 36.81 3.67 14.49
C PRO A 79 37.61 4.01 13.23
N ASP A 80 38.13 2.98 12.58
CA ASP A 80 38.74 3.15 11.24
C ASP A 80 37.64 3.52 10.25
N LEU A 81 37.41 4.82 10.06
CA LEU A 81 36.39 5.33 9.15
C LEU A 81 36.53 4.78 7.73
N PRO A 82 37.75 4.69 7.13
CA PRO A 82 37.92 4.00 5.86
C PRO A 82 37.49 2.53 5.88
N ALA A 83 37.65 1.81 6.97
CA ALA A 83 37.16 0.43 7.08
C ALA A 83 35.63 0.36 7.14
N LEU A 84 34.98 1.31 7.83
CA LEU A 84 33.52 1.36 7.93
C LEU A 84 32.84 1.66 6.57
N THR A 85 33.54 2.27 5.62
CA THR A 85 33.00 2.51 4.27
C THR A 85 33.02 1.29 3.35
N LYS A 86 33.58 0.17 3.81
CA LYS A 86 33.72 -1.08 3.04
C LYS A 86 32.66 -2.15 3.38
N GLY A 87 31.81 -1.88 4.33
CA GLY A 87 30.85 -2.83 4.88
C GLY A 87 31.41 -3.66 6.03
N GLY A 88 30.50 -4.24 6.80
CA GLY A 88 30.78 -5.15 7.92
C GLY A 88 30.69 -6.63 7.52
N ALA A 89 30.96 -7.52 8.44
CA ALA A 89 30.70 -8.95 8.24
C ALA A 89 29.19 -9.24 8.37
N ALA A 90 28.70 -10.20 7.57
CA ALA A 90 27.31 -10.64 7.63
C ALA A 90 26.90 -11.07 9.05
N GLN A 91 25.78 -10.53 9.53
CA GLN A 91 25.28 -10.76 10.91
C GLN A 91 24.12 -11.75 10.92
N TRP A 92 23.37 -11.86 9.82
CA TRP A 92 22.14 -12.65 9.77
C TRP A 92 22.32 -13.92 8.92
N ASN A 93 23.08 -14.87 9.47
CA ASN A 93 23.20 -16.21 8.94
C ASN A 93 22.34 -17.20 9.76
N PRO A 94 21.78 -18.25 9.20
CA PRO A 94 21.97 -18.77 7.83
C PRO A 94 21.03 -18.13 6.80
N VAL A 95 21.27 -18.44 5.51
CA VAL A 95 20.28 -18.31 4.45
C VAL A 95 19.24 -19.41 4.65
N LEU A 96 17.96 -19.04 4.64
CA LEU A 96 16.86 -19.97 4.86
C LEU A 96 16.32 -20.48 3.52
N GLU A 97 15.77 -21.70 3.49
CA GLU A 97 15.21 -22.29 2.28
C GLU A 97 13.74 -22.64 2.50
N THR A 98 12.94 -22.40 1.48
CA THR A 98 11.55 -22.85 1.39
C THR A 98 11.26 -23.43 0.02
N ALA A 99 10.24 -24.28 -0.08
CA ALA A 99 9.74 -24.80 -1.34
C ALA A 99 8.34 -24.26 -1.62
N GLY A 100 8.14 -23.66 -2.79
CA GLY A 100 6.85 -23.14 -3.22
C GLY A 100 5.85 -24.25 -3.53
N THR A 101 4.59 -23.87 -3.57
CA THR A 101 3.50 -24.76 -3.95
C THR A 101 2.81 -24.20 -5.17
N LEU A 102 2.80 -24.96 -6.25
CA LEU A 102 2.10 -24.59 -7.48
C LEU A 102 0.59 -24.86 -7.32
N GLY A 103 -0.22 -23.87 -7.66
CA GLY A 103 -1.66 -24.02 -7.77
C GLY A 103 -2.05 -24.95 -8.92
N LYS A 104 -3.19 -25.62 -8.78
CA LYS A 104 -3.72 -26.48 -9.84
C LYS A 104 -4.05 -25.67 -11.08
N SER A 105 -3.71 -26.19 -12.26
CA SER A 105 -4.01 -25.53 -13.53
C SER A 105 -5.38 -25.94 -14.10
N ASP A 106 -6.41 -25.98 -13.25
CA ASP A 106 -7.77 -26.40 -13.64
C ASP A 106 -8.57 -25.26 -14.28
N SER A 107 -8.22 -24.01 -13.95
CA SER A 107 -8.82 -22.77 -14.46
C SER A 107 -7.83 -21.91 -15.24
N ALA A 108 -8.30 -20.83 -15.86
CA ALA A 108 -7.46 -19.91 -16.62
C ALA A 108 -6.40 -19.21 -15.76
N TYR A 109 -6.72 -18.93 -14.50
CA TYR A 109 -5.79 -18.36 -13.53
C TYR A 109 -5.71 -19.21 -12.29
N THR A 110 -4.53 -19.27 -11.69
CA THR A 110 -4.26 -19.99 -10.45
C THR A 110 -3.29 -19.22 -9.57
N VAL A 111 -3.27 -19.55 -8.28
CA VAL A 111 -2.37 -18.92 -7.29
C VAL A 111 -1.32 -19.94 -6.87
N ASP A 112 -0.06 -19.62 -7.15
CA ASP A 112 1.09 -20.34 -6.62
C ASP A 112 1.56 -19.63 -5.35
N THR A 113 2.00 -20.38 -4.34
CA THR A 113 2.46 -19.84 -3.05
C THR A 113 3.98 -19.92 -2.92
N LEU A 114 4.61 -18.80 -2.57
CA LEU A 114 6.01 -18.71 -2.18
C LEU A 114 6.05 -18.59 -0.65
N PRO A 115 6.29 -19.70 0.10
CA PRO A 115 6.21 -19.69 1.55
C PRO A 115 7.27 -18.80 2.18
N LEU A 116 6.83 -17.97 3.14
CA LEU A 116 7.72 -17.11 3.93
C LEU A 116 8.38 -17.93 5.05
N PRO A 117 9.65 -17.72 5.38
CA PRO A 117 10.28 -18.30 6.56
C PRO A 117 9.88 -17.53 7.83
N ASP A 118 8.58 -17.52 8.17
CA ASP A 118 7.97 -16.67 9.20
C ASP A 118 8.07 -17.29 10.60
N GLY A 119 8.20 -16.45 11.63
CA GLY A 119 8.17 -16.80 13.05
C GLY A 119 9.20 -17.89 13.39
N LYS A 120 8.74 -19.05 13.85
CA LYS A 120 9.62 -20.18 14.26
C LYS A 120 10.42 -20.80 13.11
N ALA A 121 10.08 -20.50 11.88
CA ALA A 121 10.81 -20.98 10.70
C ALA A 121 12.11 -20.20 10.45
N ASN A 122 12.42 -19.19 11.25
CA ASN A 122 13.70 -18.48 11.21
C ASN A 122 14.32 -18.33 12.62
N PRO A 123 15.67 -18.29 12.72
CA PRO A 123 16.37 -18.27 14.00
C PRO A 123 16.16 -17.00 14.83
N TRP A 124 15.70 -15.92 14.20
CA TRP A 124 15.41 -14.65 14.87
C TRP A 124 13.96 -14.55 15.35
N ASN A 125 13.15 -15.56 15.09
CA ASN A 125 11.71 -15.55 15.36
C ASN A 125 11.02 -14.29 14.81
N SER A 126 11.54 -13.79 13.68
CA SER A 126 11.06 -12.58 13.01
C SER A 126 9.69 -12.82 12.41
N TRP A 127 8.80 -11.88 12.64
CA TRP A 127 7.44 -11.92 12.15
C TRP A 127 7.33 -11.22 10.81
N ILE A 128 7.19 -11.98 9.72
CA ILE A 128 7.23 -11.48 8.35
C ILE A 128 5.82 -11.11 7.87
N ARG A 129 5.37 -9.92 8.23
CA ARG A 129 4.15 -9.30 7.72
C ARG A 129 4.49 -8.47 6.48
N THR A 130 4.47 -9.12 5.32
CA THR A 130 4.91 -8.55 4.05
C THR A 130 4.08 -7.33 3.65
N SER A 131 4.73 -6.27 3.16
CA SER A 131 4.08 -4.97 2.96
C SER A 131 4.52 -4.21 1.69
N GLY A 132 5.55 -4.68 1.03
CA GLY A 132 6.04 -4.16 -0.25
C GLY A 132 7.11 -5.09 -0.82
N PHE A 133 7.26 -5.11 -2.13
CA PHE A 133 8.31 -5.85 -2.81
C PHE A 133 8.58 -5.28 -4.19
N ASP A 134 9.74 -5.60 -4.75
CA ASP A 134 10.06 -5.37 -6.16
C ASP A 134 11.10 -6.38 -6.64
N PHE A 135 11.23 -6.54 -7.95
CA PHE A 135 12.22 -7.41 -8.57
C PHE A 135 13.51 -6.66 -8.88
N PHE A 136 14.65 -7.35 -8.71
CA PHE A 136 15.91 -6.92 -9.31
C PHE A 136 15.88 -7.12 -10.83
N LYS A 137 16.87 -6.57 -11.55
CA LYS A 137 17.01 -6.79 -12.99
C LYS A 137 17.15 -8.28 -13.32
N ASP A 138 17.86 -9.03 -12.47
CA ASP A 138 17.75 -10.48 -12.41
C ASP A 138 16.46 -10.86 -11.71
N ALA A 139 15.38 -11.04 -12.47
CA ALA A 139 14.05 -11.29 -11.97
C ALA A 139 13.86 -12.65 -11.28
N THR A 140 14.93 -13.47 -11.16
CA THR A 140 14.95 -14.63 -10.26
C THR A 140 15.12 -14.20 -8.80
N LYS A 141 15.33 -12.90 -8.56
CA LYS A 141 15.56 -12.30 -7.25
C LYS A 141 14.61 -11.12 -7.02
N ALA A 142 14.09 -11.02 -5.79
CA ALA A 142 13.27 -9.91 -5.33
C ALA A 142 13.67 -9.46 -3.93
N ALA A 143 13.37 -8.21 -3.58
CA ALA A 143 13.41 -7.73 -2.20
C ALA A 143 11.99 -7.53 -1.69
N ILE A 144 11.73 -7.92 -0.44
CA ILE A 144 10.43 -7.83 0.22
C ILE A 144 10.60 -7.17 1.58
N CYS A 145 9.84 -6.11 1.87
CA CYS A 145 9.82 -5.52 3.21
C CYS A 145 8.64 -6.06 4.04
N SER A 146 8.85 -6.02 5.35
CA SER A 146 7.85 -6.36 6.37
C SER A 146 7.52 -5.14 7.20
N VAL A 147 6.25 -4.90 7.51
CA VAL A 147 5.85 -3.81 8.41
C VAL A 147 6.49 -3.92 9.80
N SER A 148 7.04 -5.09 10.14
CA SER A 148 7.79 -5.31 11.38
C SER A 148 9.20 -4.71 11.37
N GLY A 149 9.68 -4.18 10.23
CA GLY A 149 10.95 -3.46 10.11
C GLY A 149 12.06 -4.18 9.34
N ASP A 150 11.80 -5.38 8.83
CA ASP A 150 12.78 -6.17 8.09
C ASP A 150 12.66 -5.98 6.58
N VAL A 151 13.78 -6.17 5.88
CA VAL A 151 13.83 -6.43 4.43
C VAL A 151 14.48 -7.78 4.20
N TRP A 152 13.87 -8.58 3.34
CA TRP A 152 14.33 -9.90 2.95
C TRP A 152 14.63 -9.95 1.46
N LEU A 153 15.74 -10.56 1.08
CA LEU A 153 16.00 -10.95 -0.30
C LEU A 153 15.49 -12.37 -0.48
N VAL A 154 14.72 -12.59 -1.51
CA VAL A 154 14.35 -13.92 -1.98
C VAL A 154 14.98 -14.16 -3.34
N SER A 155 15.59 -15.31 -3.55
CA SER A 155 16.18 -15.76 -4.82
C SER A 155 15.74 -17.18 -5.16
N GLY A 156 16.00 -17.61 -6.40
CA GLY A 156 15.52 -18.90 -6.89
C GLY A 156 14.07 -18.86 -7.34
N ILE A 157 13.58 -17.66 -7.69
CA ILE A 157 12.25 -17.48 -8.29
C ILE A 157 12.34 -17.98 -9.73
N ASP A 158 11.71 -19.11 -10.00
CA ASP A 158 11.64 -19.76 -11.31
C ASP A 158 10.24 -20.35 -11.56
N GLU A 159 10.09 -21.14 -12.61
CA GLU A 159 8.79 -21.76 -12.92
C GLU A 159 8.33 -22.75 -11.84
N LYS A 160 9.25 -23.46 -11.19
CA LYS A 160 8.96 -24.54 -10.24
C LYS A 160 8.78 -24.03 -8.81
N LEU A 161 9.45 -22.94 -8.44
CA LEU A 161 9.50 -22.35 -7.09
C LEU A 161 9.98 -23.33 -5.99
N ASP A 162 10.68 -24.40 -6.35
CA ASP A 162 11.02 -25.50 -5.44
C ASP A 162 12.27 -25.23 -4.58
N LYS A 163 13.03 -24.17 -4.88
CA LYS A 163 14.31 -23.84 -4.22
C LYS A 163 14.43 -22.34 -3.93
N LEU A 164 13.50 -21.81 -3.16
CA LEU A 164 13.52 -20.40 -2.76
C LEU A 164 14.52 -20.21 -1.61
N LYS A 165 15.42 -19.23 -1.75
CA LYS A 165 16.42 -18.88 -0.73
C LYS A 165 16.12 -17.50 -0.19
N TRP A 166 16.07 -17.38 1.14
CA TRP A 166 15.74 -16.17 1.86
C TRP A 166 16.93 -15.69 2.68
N LYS A 167 17.38 -14.48 2.42
CA LYS A 167 18.42 -13.80 3.18
C LYS A 167 17.81 -12.57 3.85
N ARG A 168 17.97 -12.44 5.17
CA ARG A 168 17.60 -11.20 5.86
C ARG A 168 18.59 -10.12 5.44
N PHE A 169 18.11 -9.07 4.77
CA PHE A 169 18.94 -8.04 4.16
C PHE A 169 19.12 -6.82 5.06
N ALA A 170 18.03 -6.40 5.72
CA ALA A 170 18.02 -5.24 6.60
C ALA A 170 16.99 -5.42 7.71
N THR A 171 17.14 -4.70 8.82
CA THR A 171 16.19 -4.65 9.94
C THR A 171 16.20 -3.29 10.61
N GLY A 172 15.24 -3.04 11.53
CA GLY A 172 15.17 -1.81 12.31
C GLY A 172 14.52 -0.63 11.61
N LEU A 173 13.90 -0.84 10.44
CA LEU A 173 13.15 0.19 9.73
C LEU A 173 11.80 0.44 10.42
N PHE A 174 11.31 1.69 10.34
CA PHE A 174 10.08 2.08 11.02
C PHE A 174 8.85 1.83 10.16
N GLN A 175 8.16 0.71 10.39
CA GLN A 175 6.91 0.33 9.75
C GLN A 175 6.92 0.47 8.22
N PRO A 176 7.79 -0.23 7.50
CA PRO A 176 7.85 -0.21 6.04
C PRO A 176 6.54 -0.66 5.41
N LEU A 177 5.98 0.12 4.47
CA LEU A 177 4.75 -0.20 3.73
C LEU A 177 4.88 0.07 2.22
N GLY A 178 6.10 0.24 1.75
CA GLY A 178 6.46 0.35 0.34
C GLY A 178 7.92 -0.02 0.12
N LEU A 179 8.23 -0.61 -1.01
CA LEU A 179 9.58 -0.93 -1.45
C LEU A 179 9.65 -0.80 -2.96
N LYS A 180 10.74 -0.19 -3.44
CA LYS A 180 11.06 -0.07 -4.87
C LYS A 180 12.51 -0.37 -5.12
N ILE A 181 12.81 -1.01 -6.24
CA ILE A 181 14.17 -1.22 -6.72
C ILE A 181 14.40 -0.33 -7.94
N VAL A 182 15.38 0.57 -7.84
CA VAL A 182 15.78 1.46 -8.94
C VAL A 182 17.28 1.32 -9.13
N ASP A 183 17.72 0.99 -10.35
CA ASP A 183 19.12 0.77 -10.67
C ASP A 183 19.82 -0.19 -9.70
N GLU A 184 19.19 -1.34 -9.42
CA GLU A 184 19.65 -2.40 -8.50
C GLU A 184 19.77 -1.96 -7.03
N LYS A 185 19.28 -0.77 -6.66
CA LYS A 185 19.29 -0.24 -5.30
C LYS A 185 17.91 -0.37 -4.67
N VAL A 186 17.88 -0.81 -3.42
CA VAL A 186 16.65 -1.01 -2.66
C VAL A 186 16.28 0.26 -1.93
N TYR A 187 15.10 0.80 -2.24
CA TYR A 187 14.47 1.92 -1.56
C TYR A 187 13.29 1.42 -0.75
N VAL A 188 13.21 1.82 0.51
CA VAL A 188 12.15 1.38 1.42
C VAL A 188 11.46 2.60 2.01
N LEU A 189 10.14 2.63 1.85
CA LEU A 189 9.30 3.65 2.46
C LEU A 189 8.92 3.22 3.87
N GLY A 190 9.56 3.82 4.85
CA GLY A 190 9.14 3.80 6.24
C GLY A 190 8.02 4.81 6.51
N ARG A 191 7.57 4.84 7.76
CA ARG A 191 6.58 5.85 8.19
C ARG A 191 7.18 7.26 8.23
N ASP A 192 8.48 7.37 8.37
CA ASP A 192 9.26 8.58 8.65
C ASP A 192 10.11 9.06 7.47
N GLN A 193 10.47 8.16 6.56
CA GLN A 193 11.39 8.49 5.47
C GLN A 193 11.39 7.44 4.35
N ILE A 194 11.99 7.81 3.21
CA ILE A 194 12.49 6.85 2.23
C ILE A 194 13.95 6.57 2.57
N THR A 195 14.25 5.31 2.87
CA THR A 195 15.61 4.84 3.14
C THR A 195 16.16 4.12 1.93
N ARG A 196 17.36 4.47 1.46
CA ARG A 196 18.11 3.70 0.47
C ARG A 196 19.09 2.78 1.19
N LEU A 197 19.00 1.49 0.91
CA LEU A 197 19.83 0.47 1.54
C LEU A 197 21.02 0.13 0.66
N HIS A 198 22.21 0.08 1.26
CA HIS A 198 23.46 -0.21 0.58
C HIS A 198 24.13 -1.44 1.19
N ASP A 199 24.37 -2.44 0.35
CA ASP A 199 25.26 -3.56 0.60
C ASP A 199 26.62 -3.19 0.00
N LEU A 200 27.58 -2.78 0.84
CA LEU A 200 28.84 -2.20 0.41
C LEU A 200 29.90 -3.25 0.05
N ASN A 201 29.75 -4.45 0.57
CA ASN A 201 30.70 -5.56 0.40
C ASN A 201 30.15 -6.71 -0.45
N GLY A 202 28.86 -6.70 -0.78
CA GLY A 202 28.20 -7.69 -1.64
C GLY A 202 27.86 -8.99 -0.93
N ASP A 203 27.74 -9.00 0.42
CA ASP A 203 27.44 -10.21 1.20
C ASP A 203 25.94 -10.49 1.37
N GLY A 204 25.09 -9.63 0.82
CA GLY A 204 23.64 -9.75 0.86
C GLY A 204 23.04 -9.18 2.16
N GLU A 205 23.74 -8.33 2.89
CA GLU A 205 23.25 -7.55 4.02
C GLU A 205 23.50 -6.05 3.79
N ALA A 206 22.59 -5.21 4.26
CA ALA A 206 22.75 -3.77 4.16
C ALA A 206 23.68 -3.23 5.24
N ASP A 207 24.81 -2.67 4.83
CA ASP A 207 25.80 -2.06 5.71
C ASP A 207 25.50 -0.60 6.04
N PHE A 208 24.82 0.10 5.11
CA PHE A 208 24.55 1.53 5.24
C PHE A 208 23.11 1.84 4.86
N TYR A 209 22.44 2.55 5.76
CA TYR A 209 21.06 3.02 5.62
C TYR A 209 21.11 4.52 5.34
N GLU A 210 20.99 4.87 4.07
CA GLU A 210 20.99 6.26 3.65
C GLU A 210 19.61 6.87 3.81
N ASN A 211 19.53 8.00 4.50
CA ASN A 211 18.35 8.83 4.47
C ASN A 211 18.23 9.47 3.08
N PHE A 212 17.40 8.89 2.21
CA PHE A 212 17.20 9.40 0.86
C PHE A 212 16.29 10.64 0.85
N ASN A 213 15.21 10.61 1.62
CA ASN A 213 14.35 11.77 1.87
C ASN A 213 13.54 11.58 3.15
N ASN A 214 13.54 12.56 4.04
CA ASN A 214 12.78 12.60 5.29
C ASN A 214 11.95 13.88 5.47
N ASP A 215 11.59 14.54 4.38
CA ASP A 215 10.77 15.77 4.43
C ASP A 215 9.34 15.50 4.88
N VAL A 216 8.90 14.23 4.86
CA VAL A 216 7.55 13.87 5.26
C VAL A 216 7.31 14.16 6.74
N ALA A 217 6.34 15.03 7.04
CA ALA A 217 5.95 15.31 8.42
C ALA A 217 5.23 14.08 9.02
N ILE A 218 5.55 13.76 10.26
CA ILE A 218 4.97 12.65 11.01
C ILE A 218 4.33 13.15 12.31
N SER A 219 3.37 12.38 12.82
CA SER A 219 2.76 12.61 14.14
C SER A 219 2.70 11.31 14.94
N SER A 220 2.28 11.40 16.18
CA SER A 220 2.05 10.23 17.04
C SER A 220 0.81 9.42 16.66
N HIS A 221 -0.03 9.91 15.73
CA HIS A 221 -1.24 9.21 15.33
C HIS A 221 -0.93 7.96 14.51
N TYR A 222 -1.30 6.78 15.02
CA TYR A 222 -0.85 5.51 14.47
C TYR A 222 -1.42 5.20 13.07
N HIS A 223 -2.54 5.81 12.64
CA HIS A 223 -3.10 5.63 11.30
C HIS A 223 -2.42 6.47 10.21
N GLU A 224 -1.47 7.32 10.53
CA GLU A 224 -0.74 8.12 9.56
C GLU A 224 0.43 7.35 8.92
N PHE A 225 0.12 6.23 8.31
CA PHE A 225 1.10 5.45 7.56
C PHE A 225 1.51 6.16 6.26
N CYS A 226 2.75 5.94 5.82
CA CYS A 226 3.18 6.16 4.45
C CYS A 226 3.04 4.83 3.69
N LEU A 227 2.38 4.84 2.53
CA LEU A 227 1.82 3.63 1.91
C LEU A 227 2.11 3.58 0.41
N GLY A 228 2.66 2.46 -0.05
CA GLY A 228 3.07 2.28 -1.44
C GLY A 228 4.33 3.08 -1.78
N LEU A 229 5.14 2.59 -2.69
CA LEU A 229 6.28 3.33 -3.22
C LEU A 229 6.43 2.96 -4.68
N GLU A 230 6.17 3.92 -5.58
CA GLU A 230 6.24 3.74 -7.02
C GLU A 230 7.05 4.85 -7.66
N THR A 231 7.49 4.64 -8.90
CA THR A 231 8.25 5.64 -9.65
C THR A 231 7.59 5.95 -10.99
N ASP A 232 7.67 7.23 -11.41
CA ASP A 232 7.31 7.63 -12.78
C ASP A 232 8.49 7.39 -13.76
N ARG A 233 8.27 7.62 -15.06
CA ARG A 233 9.29 7.47 -16.09
C ARG A 233 10.45 8.49 -15.95
N ALA A 234 10.22 9.59 -15.25
CA ALA A 234 11.27 10.57 -14.93
C ALA A 234 12.14 10.12 -13.74
N GLY A 235 11.71 9.10 -12.99
CA GLY A 235 12.37 8.54 -11.83
C GLY A 235 11.99 9.20 -10.50
N ASN A 236 10.94 10.04 -10.46
CA ASN A 236 10.42 10.56 -9.21
C ASN A 236 9.66 9.47 -8.45
N PHE A 237 9.75 9.50 -7.13
CA PHE A 237 9.06 8.56 -6.25
C PHE A 237 7.70 9.10 -5.80
N TYR A 238 6.71 8.24 -5.72
CA TYR A 238 5.37 8.56 -5.23
C TYR A 238 4.99 7.67 -4.07
N PHE A 239 4.29 8.24 -3.09
CA PHE A 239 3.69 7.50 -1.99
C PHE A 239 2.45 8.21 -1.44
N ASN A 240 1.53 7.45 -0.87
CA ASN A 240 0.39 7.98 -0.14
C ASN A 240 0.71 8.18 1.34
N LYS A 241 0.14 9.20 1.94
CA LYS A 241 0.19 9.45 3.38
C LYS A 241 -1.22 9.45 3.95
N GLY A 242 -1.46 8.62 4.96
CA GLY A 242 -2.74 8.59 5.66
C GLY A 242 -3.04 9.89 6.41
N GLY A 243 -4.32 10.18 6.59
CA GLY A 243 -4.81 11.40 7.21
C GLY A 243 -6.02 11.20 8.10
N ASN A 244 -6.06 10.14 8.89
CA ASN A 244 -7.22 9.81 9.70
C ASN A 244 -7.53 10.88 10.77
N LEU A 245 -8.77 10.85 11.28
CA LEU A 245 -9.26 11.76 12.32
C LEU A 245 -8.42 11.68 13.60
N GLY A 246 -8.26 12.83 14.27
CA GLY A 246 -7.64 12.92 15.58
C GLY A 246 -6.12 13.09 15.59
N GLY A 247 -5.44 13.02 14.44
CA GLY A 247 -4.01 13.34 14.33
C GLY A 247 -3.75 14.84 14.36
N ALA A 248 -2.50 15.22 14.66
CA ALA A 248 -2.07 16.60 14.50
C ALA A 248 -2.14 16.99 13.02
N LYS A 249 -2.76 18.12 12.73
CA LYS A 249 -2.81 18.66 11.37
C LYS A 249 -1.44 19.20 11.00
N HIS A 250 -0.84 18.64 9.95
CA HIS A 250 0.41 19.11 9.37
C HIS A 250 0.32 19.03 7.84
N GLN A 251 1.27 19.64 7.15
CA GLN A 251 1.24 19.81 5.68
C GLN A 251 1.15 18.50 4.87
N HIS A 252 1.55 17.36 5.44
CA HIS A 252 1.53 16.05 4.77
C HIS A 252 0.45 15.11 5.30
N HIS A 253 -0.57 15.64 5.97
CA HIS A 253 -1.69 14.87 6.51
C HIS A 253 -2.69 14.53 5.39
N GLY A 254 -2.85 13.26 5.04
CA GLY A 254 -3.78 12.79 4.02
C GLY A 254 -3.49 13.26 2.60
N VAL A 255 -2.29 12.99 2.09
CA VAL A 255 -1.82 13.47 0.78
C VAL A 255 -1.26 12.34 -0.09
N LEU A 256 -1.25 12.57 -1.40
CA LEU A 256 -0.31 11.92 -2.32
C LEU A 256 0.93 12.79 -2.42
N ALA A 257 2.08 12.23 -2.08
CA ALA A 257 3.38 12.90 -2.11
C ALA A 257 4.22 12.43 -3.29
N ARG A 258 5.05 13.32 -3.82
CA ARG A 258 6.08 13.03 -4.82
C ARG A 258 7.43 13.49 -4.27
N VAL A 259 8.43 12.60 -4.31
CA VAL A 259 9.83 12.93 -4.02
C VAL A 259 10.61 12.94 -5.32
N SER A 260 11.42 13.96 -5.52
CA SER A 260 12.28 14.08 -6.70
C SER A 260 13.24 12.88 -6.83
N LYS A 261 13.66 12.59 -8.07
CA LYS A 261 14.56 11.47 -8.39
C LYS A 261 15.84 11.44 -7.56
N ASP A 262 16.35 12.59 -7.19
CA ASP A 262 17.57 12.77 -6.38
C ASP A 262 17.31 12.80 -4.85
N GLY A 263 16.05 12.69 -4.44
CA GLY A 263 15.65 12.73 -3.03
C GLY A 263 15.62 14.13 -2.41
N SER A 264 15.94 15.19 -3.14
CA SER A 264 16.17 16.53 -2.58
C SER A 264 14.89 17.31 -2.26
N LYS A 265 13.73 16.88 -2.75
CA LYS A 265 12.47 17.63 -2.64
C LYS A 265 11.25 16.73 -2.53
N LEU A 266 10.37 17.06 -1.60
CA LEU A 266 9.03 16.49 -1.49
C LEU A 266 7.98 17.53 -1.89
N ASP A 267 7.08 17.16 -2.80
CA ASP A 267 5.92 17.94 -3.22
C ASP A 267 4.63 17.22 -2.87
N VAL A 268 3.59 17.96 -2.49
CA VAL A 268 2.22 17.44 -2.37
C VAL A 268 1.55 17.49 -3.74
N VAL A 269 1.13 16.34 -4.25
CA VAL A 269 0.49 16.20 -5.56
C VAL A 269 -1.03 16.35 -5.46
N ALA A 270 -1.63 15.75 -4.43
CA ALA A 270 -3.08 15.76 -4.21
C ALA A 270 -3.40 15.59 -2.73
N THR A 271 -4.64 15.93 -2.35
CA THR A 271 -5.09 16.01 -0.96
C THR A 271 -6.42 15.27 -0.77
N GLY A 272 -6.90 15.21 0.46
CA GLY A 272 -8.23 14.69 0.75
C GLY A 272 -8.29 13.18 0.97
N TYR A 273 -7.20 12.58 1.46
CA TYR A 273 -7.15 11.16 1.79
C TYR A 273 -7.39 10.88 3.26
N ARG A 274 -8.05 9.77 3.53
CA ARG A 274 -8.25 9.23 4.87
C ARG A 274 -7.24 8.13 5.20
N ALA A 275 -7.31 7.01 4.50
CA ALA A 275 -6.46 5.82 4.70
C ALA A 275 -6.13 5.18 3.34
N PRO A 276 -5.29 5.86 2.53
CA PRO A 276 -5.04 5.50 1.13
C PRO A 276 -3.99 4.40 1.03
N ASN A 277 -4.37 3.14 1.12
CA ASN A 277 -3.42 2.03 1.04
C ASN A 277 -2.95 1.74 -0.40
N GLY A 278 -3.76 2.04 -1.41
CA GLY A 278 -3.43 1.73 -2.79
C GLY A 278 -2.73 2.85 -3.53
N LEU A 279 -1.71 2.48 -4.32
CA LEU A 279 -1.01 3.35 -5.24
C LEU A 279 -0.52 2.53 -6.43
N SER A 280 -0.55 3.12 -7.62
CA SER A 280 0.18 2.64 -8.80
C SER A 280 0.52 3.80 -9.72
N VAL A 281 1.61 3.66 -10.44
CA VAL A 281 2.00 4.51 -11.57
C VAL A 281 1.90 3.66 -12.84
N GLY A 282 1.07 4.09 -13.76
CA GLY A 282 0.83 3.41 -15.03
C GLY A 282 1.96 3.62 -16.05
N PRO A 283 1.90 2.89 -17.18
CA PRO A 283 2.96 2.93 -18.19
C PRO A 283 3.11 4.30 -18.88
N ASN A 284 2.12 5.19 -18.80
CA ASN A 284 2.19 6.57 -19.30
C ASN A 284 2.14 7.59 -18.15
N ASP A 285 2.60 7.20 -16.95
CA ASP A 285 2.57 7.99 -15.73
C ASP A 285 1.14 8.28 -15.20
N GLU A 286 0.15 7.46 -15.55
CA GLU A 286 -1.17 7.51 -14.94
C GLU A 286 -1.05 7.16 -13.45
N LEU A 287 -1.50 8.08 -12.61
CA LEU A 287 -1.51 7.85 -11.17
C LEU A 287 -2.87 7.30 -10.74
N THR A 288 -2.87 6.13 -10.11
CA THR A 288 -4.06 5.59 -9.45
C THR A 288 -3.81 5.44 -7.95
N SER A 289 -4.88 5.59 -7.19
CA SER A 289 -4.86 5.42 -5.73
C SER A 289 -6.17 4.80 -5.27
N SER A 290 -6.17 4.16 -4.11
CA SER A 290 -7.41 3.77 -3.44
C SER A 290 -7.46 4.34 -2.03
N ASP A 291 -8.67 4.62 -1.54
CA ASP A 291 -8.91 5.04 -0.16
C ASP A 291 -9.99 4.18 0.49
N ASN A 292 -9.84 3.89 1.77
CA ASN A 292 -10.73 3.02 2.50
C ASN A 292 -11.96 3.77 3.03
N GLU A 293 -13.10 3.09 3.04
CA GLU A 293 -14.32 3.54 3.69
C GLU A 293 -14.07 4.13 5.07
N GLY A 294 -14.72 5.24 5.37
CA GLY A 294 -14.63 5.92 6.67
C GLY A 294 -15.25 7.30 6.67
N ASN A 295 -14.80 8.15 7.56
CA ASN A 295 -15.28 9.54 7.62
C ASN A 295 -14.98 10.26 6.31
N TRP A 296 -16.00 10.89 5.71
CA TRP A 296 -15.91 11.55 4.41
C TRP A 296 -15.49 10.63 3.24
N VAL A 297 -15.45 9.33 3.44
CA VAL A 297 -15.23 8.30 2.41
C VAL A 297 -16.38 7.31 2.53
N PRO A 298 -17.49 7.54 1.80
CA PRO A 298 -18.75 6.81 1.99
C PRO A 298 -18.65 5.30 1.70
N SER A 299 -17.75 4.91 0.81
CA SER A 299 -17.38 3.53 0.50
C SER A 299 -15.92 3.50 0.07
N SER A 300 -15.27 2.36 0.04
CA SER A 300 -13.94 2.22 -0.54
C SER A 300 -13.95 2.68 -1.99
N ARG A 301 -12.84 3.25 -2.47
CA ARG A 301 -12.80 3.85 -3.80
C ARG A 301 -11.45 3.68 -4.48
N VAL A 302 -11.47 3.58 -5.81
CA VAL A 302 -10.30 3.69 -6.68
C VAL A 302 -10.38 5.02 -7.41
N ASN A 303 -9.28 5.77 -7.41
CA ASN A 303 -9.18 7.09 -8.03
C ASN A 303 -8.20 7.05 -9.20
N LEU A 304 -8.52 7.74 -10.28
CA LEU A 304 -7.54 8.22 -11.24
C LEU A 304 -7.12 9.62 -10.79
N MET A 305 -5.83 9.81 -10.54
CA MET A 305 -5.31 10.98 -9.86
C MET A 305 -4.93 12.10 -10.81
N ARG A 306 -5.13 13.33 -10.39
CA ARG A 306 -4.60 14.51 -11.07
C ARG A 306 -3.87 15.43 -10.08
N PRO A 307 -2.85 16.17 -10.51
CA PRO A 307 -2.23 17.20 -9.68
C PRO A 307 -3.26 18.24 -9.22
N GLY A 308 -3.17 18.62 -7.93
CA GLY A 308 -4.10 19.56 -7.29
C GLY A 308 -5.49 18.99 -7.00
N GLY A 309 -5.71 17.68 -7.19
CA GLY A 309 -7.00 17.04 -6.89
C GLY A 309 -7.30 16.96 -5.40
N PHE A 310 -8.61 16.98 -5.06
CA PHE A 310 -9.13 16.74 -3.71
C PHE A 310 -10.04 15.51 -3.71
N TYR A 311 -9.68 14.51 -2.90
CA TYR A 311 -10.31 13.18 -2.96
C TYR A 311 -11.27 12.87 -1.80
N GLY A 312 -11.84 13.90 -1.17
CA GLY A 312 -13.08 13.80 -0.39
C GLY A 312 -12.93 13.83 1.12
N HIS A 313 -11.80 13.50 1.73
CA HIS A 313 -11.64 13.58 3.18
C HIS A 313 -11.39 15.03 3.63
N VAL A 314 -12.45 15.70 4.10
CA VAL A 314 -12.48 17.16 4.36
C VAL A 314 -11.41 17.60 5.34
N HIS A 315 -11.09 16.79 6.36
CA HIS A 315 -10.08 17.16 7.36
C HIS A 315 -8.65 17.24 6.82
N THR A 316 -8.41 16.71 5.62
CA THR A 316 -7.11 16.72 4.93
C THR A 316 -7.14 17.47 3.61
N ALA A 317 -8.09 18.40 3.47
CA ALA A 317 -8.20 19.25 2.28
C ALA A 317 -7.08 20.30 2.18
N HIS A 318 -6.46 20.67 3.29
CA HIS A 318 -5.44 21.72 3.38
C HIS A 318 -5.89 23.08 2.85
N THR A 319 -7.18 23.39 2.98
CA THR A 319 -7.81 24.64 2.58
C THR A 319 -8.35 25.40 3.79
N SER A 320 -8.40 26.72 3.72
CA SER A 320 -8.99 27.58 4.77
C SER A 320 -10.51 27.44 4.86
N VAL A 321 -11.16 27.16 3.71
CA VAL A 321 -12.60 26.91 3.62
C VAL A 321 -12.78 25.42 3.30
N PRO A 322 -13.60 24.69 4.06
CA PRO A 322 -13.89 23.29 3.78
C PRO A 322 -14.47 23.12 2.36
N PRO A 323 -13.97 22.17 1.57
CA PRO A 323 -14.55 21.87 0.25
C PRO A 323 -16.00 21.38 0.38
N THR A 324 -16.83 21.75 -0.60
CA THR A 324 -18.23 21.33 -0.70
C THR A 324 -18.44 20.24 -1.75
N ASP A 325 -17.40 19.88 -2.49
CA ASP A 325 -17.38 18.83 -3.50
C ASP A 325 -15.98 18.20 -3.57
N TYR A 326 -15.84 17.09 -4.28
CA TYR A 326 -14.60 16.32 -4.41
C TYR A 326 -14.43 15.76 -5.82
N ASP A 327 -13.19 15.42 -6.19
CA ASP A 327 -12.89 14.71 -7.43
C ASP A 327 -13.53 13.31 -7.39
N LYS A 328 -14.38 13.05 -8.39
CA LYS A 328 -15.12 11.79 -8.49
C LYS A 328 -14.15 10.62 -8.66
N PRO A 329 -14.38 9.50 -7.96
CA PRO A 329 -13.54 8.32 -8.15
C PRO A 329 -13.75 7.73 -9.54
N LEU A 330 -12.78 6.95 -9.96
CA LEU A 330 -12.92 6.04 -11.08
C LEU A 330 -14.01 5.00 -10.78
N LEU A 331 -14.01 4.48 -9.53
CA LEU A 331 -14.90 3.43 -9.10
C LEU A 331 -15.14 3.50 -7.59
N TRP A 332 -16.41 3.41 -7.16
CA TRP A 332 -16.81 3.08 -5.82
C TRP A 332 -16.88 1.55 -5.65
N LEU A 333 -16.41 1.05 -4.53
CA LEU A 333 -16.41 -0.37 -4.19
C LEU A 333 -17.26 -0.58 -2.93
N PRO A 334 -18.41 -1.28 -3.03
CA PRO A 334 -19.22 -1.55 -1.85
C PRO A 334 -18.46 -2.42 -0.85
N HIS A 335 -18.72 -2.25 0.43
CA HIS A 335 -18.02 -2.94 1.52
C HIS A 335 -17.97 -4.47 1.34
N GLN A 336 -19.01 -5.06 0.77
CA GLN A 336 -19.06 -6.51 0.49
C GLN A 336 -18.07 -6.94 -0.59
N MET A 337 -17.72 -6.06 -1.51
CA MET A 337 -16.74 -6.33 -2.56
C MET A 337 -15.32 -6.09 -2.04
N ASP A 338 -15.09 -4.92 -1.44
CA ASP A 338 -13.79 -4.51 -0.91
C ASP A 338 -13.95 -3.65 0.35
N ASN A 339 -13.83 -4.26 1.50
CA ASN A 339 -13.95 -3.58 2.79
C ASN A 339 -12.68 -2.82 3.20
N SER A 340 -11.56 -3.04 2.52
CA SER A 340 -10.29 -2.36 2.76
C SER A 340 -9.37 -2.52 1.56
N SER A 341 -9.25 -1.46 0.80
CA SER A 341 -8.55 -1.44 -0.48
C SER A 341 -7.05 -1.63 -0.33
N GLY A 342 -6.45 -2.29 -1.30
CA GLY A 342 -5.01 -2.42 -1.51
C GLY A 342 -4.53 -1.59 -2.71
N GLY A 343 -3.39 -1.96 -3.30
CA GLY A 343 -2.80 -1.31 -4.45
C GLY A 343 -3.50 -1.63 -5.75
N GLN A 344 -3.07 -0.93 -6.79
CA GLN A 344 -3.41 -1.24 -8.16
C GLN A 344 -2.16 -1.73 -8.89
N VAL A 345 -2.33 -2.39 -10.03
CA VAL A 345 -1.24 -2.76 -10.92
C VAL A 345 -1.76 -2.84 -12.36
N TRP A 346 -0.99 -2.30 -13.29
CA TRP A 346 -1.28 -2.39 -14.71
C TRP A 346 -0.72 -3.68 -15.28
N VAL A 347 -1.52 -4.36 -16.12
CA VAL A 347 -1.07 -5.58 -16.80
C VAL A 347 -0.09 -5.19 -17.92
N THR A 348 1.20 -5.31 -17.65
CA THR A 348 2.26 -4.95 -18.59
C THR A 348 2.71 -6.11 -19.48
N SER A 349 2.30 -7.35 -19.15
CA SER A 349 2.77 -8.57 -19.78
C SER A 349 1.79 -9.14 -20.80
N ASP A 350 2.29 -9.54 -21.97
CA ASP A 350 1.54 -10.32 -22.96
C ASP A 350 1.33 -11.79 -22.54
N LYS A 351 2.08 -12.26 -21.53
CA LYS A 351 2.02 -13.64 -21.05
C LYS A 351 0.96 -13.87 -19.99
N TRP A 352 0.16 -12.85 -19.63
CA TRP A 352 -0.85 -12.94 -18.59
C TRP A 352 -2.28 -12.97 -19.17
N GLY A 353 -2.48 -13.62 -20.31
CA GLY A 353 -3.78 -13.78 -20.96
C GLY A 353 -4.26 -12.51 -21.68
N PRO A 354 -5.60 -12.31 -21.82
CA PRO A 354 -6.16 -11.30 -22.71
C PRO A 354 -6.22 -9.89 -22.13
N PHE A 355 -5.61 -9.61 -20.98
CA PHE A 355 -5.80 -8.38 -20.20
C PHE A 355 -4.64 -7.39 -20.25
N LYS A 356 -3.69 -7.52 -21.19
CA LYS A 356 -2.61 -6.54 -21.35
C LYS A 356 -3.15 -5.13 -21.54
N GLY A 357 -2.61 -4.17 -20.78
CA GLY A 357 -3.04 -2.78 -20.75
C GLY A 357 -4.16 -2.49 -19.75
N ASP A 358 -4.79 -3.50 -19.18
CA ASP A 358 -5.85 -3.34 -18.19
C ASP A 358 -5.31 -3.00 -16.80
N LEU A 359 -6.15 -2.36 -15.98
CA LEU A 359 -5.88 -2.08 -14.58
C LEU A 359 -6.45 -3.21 -13.70
N LEU A 360 -5.66 -3.67 -12.76
CA LEU A 360 -6.08 -4.57 -11.69
C LEU A 360 -6.11 -3.82 -10.36
N HIS A 361 -7.03 -4.20 -9.47
CA HIS A 361 -7.13 -3.69 -8.12
C HIS A 361 -7.01 -4.85 -7.12
N MET A 362 -6.28 -4.63 -6.04
CA MET A 362 -6.06 -5.59 -4.97
C MET A 362 -6.82 -5.18 -3.72
N SER A 363 -7.34 -6.14 -2.95
CA SER A 363 -7.95 -5.89 -1.66
C SER A 363 -7.12 -6.49 -0.53
N TYR A 364 -6.75 -5.63 0.39
CA TYR A 364 -6.21 -6.03 1.69
C TYR A 364 -7.27 -6.76 2.54
N GLY A 365 -8.46 -6.19 2.62
CA GLY A 365 -9.51 -6.68 3.51
C GLY A 365 -10.13 -7.99 3.04
N SER A 366 -10.60 -8.05 1.80
CA SER A 366 -11.27 -9.22 1.24
C SER A 366 -10.32 -10.26 0.63
N CYS A 367 -9.00 -10.03 0.67
CA CYS A 367 -7.98 -10.93 0.10
C CYS A 367 -8.31 -11.30 -1.35
N SER A 368 -8.54 -10.31 -2.19
CA SER A 368 -9.10 -10.50 -3.53
C SER A 368 -8.41 -9.67 -4.58
N LEU A 369 -8.43 -10.17 -5.81
CA LEU A 369 -7.97 -9.48 -7.01
C LEU A 369 -9.17 -9.12 -7.88
N PHE A 370 -9.19 -7.91 -8.43
CA PHE A 370 -10.25 -7.40 -9.30
C PHE A 370 -9.70 -6.92 -10.62
N LYS A 371 -10.44 -7.14 -11.71
CA LYS A 371 -10.23 -6.43 -12.97
C LYS A 371 -11.04 -5.15 -12.94
N VAL A 372 -10.42 -4.03 -13.33
CA VAL A 372 -11.05 -2.71 -13.48
C VAL A 372 -11.19 -2.43 -14.98
N MET A 373 -12.44 -2.25 -15.43
CA MET A 373 -12.80 -1.95 -16.81
C MET A 373 -13.10 -0.46 -16.90
N GLN A 374 -12.14 0.29 -17.44
CA GLN A 374 -12.18 1.75 -17.48
C GLN A 374 -12.81 2.25 -18.77
N GLU A 375 -13.55 3.36 -18.68
CA GLU A 375 -13.97 4.17 -19.83
C GLU A 375 -13.89 5.67 -19.52
N VAL A 376 -13.85 6.48 -20.55
CA VAL A 376 -13.90 7.94 -20.43
C VAL A 376 -15.09 8.46 -21.23
N VAL A 377 -16.05 9.07 -20.54
CA VAL A 377 -17.26 9.64 -21.16
C VAL A 377 -17.20 11.15 -21.06
N GLY A 378 -17.07 11.83 -22.20
CA GLY A 378 -16.99 13.28 -22.25
C GLY A 378 -15.94 13.89 -21.33
N GLY A 379 -14.75 13.28 -21.26
CA GLY A 379 -13.62 13.68 -20.42
C GLY A 379 -13.71 13.25 -18.96
N GLN A 380 -14.78 12.57 -18.53
CA GLN A 380 -14.94 12.07 -17.17
C GLN A 380 -14.60 10.57 -17.11
N PRO A 381 -13.56 10.16 -16.37
CA PRO A 381 -13.26 8.75 -16.15
C PRO A 381 -14.29 8.08 -15.25
N GLN A 382 -14.57 6.81 -15.53
CA GLN A 382 -15.41 5.92 -14.72
C GLN A 382 -15.05 4.47 -15.00
N ALA A 383 -15.50 3.52 -14.17
CA ALA A 383 -15.16 2.11 -14.35
C ALA A 383 -16.18 1.16 -13.75
N GLY A 384 -16.20 -0.05 -14.30
CA GLY A 384 -16.73 -1.24 -13.66
C GLY A 384 -15.62 -2.18 -13.21
N ALA A 385 -15.90 -3.03 -12.23
CA ALA A 385 -14.98 -4.07 -11.81
C ALA A 385 -15.68 -5.37 -11.43
N PHE A 386 -14.98 -6.48 -11.63
CA PHE A 386 -15.38 -7.79 -11.13
C PHE A 386 -14.23 -8.47 -10.39
N ARG A 387 -14.56 -9.40 -9.50
CA ARG A 387 -13.60 -10.17 -8.72
C ARG A 387 -13.15 -11.39 -9.51
N PHE A 388 -11.83 -11.63 -9.59
CA PHE A 388 -11.30 -12.92 -10.02
C PHE A 388 -11.69 -14.03 -9.03
N PRO A 389 -12.05 -15.24 -9.51
CA PRO A 389 -12.36 -16.37 -8.65
C PRO A 389 -11.08 -17.01 -8.09
N LEU A 390 -10.30 -16.23 -7.36
CA LEU A 390 -9.01 -16.60 -6.76
C LEU A 390 -9.05 -16.40 -5.25
N ASN A 391 -8.31 -17.24 -4.53
CA ASN A 391 -8.17 -17.15 -3.08
C ASN A 391 -6.72 -16.88 -2.70
N PHE A 392 -6.52 -15.97 -1.75
CA PHE A 392 -5.21 -15.60 -1.24
C PHE A 392 -5.13 -15.87 0.26
N GLU A 393 -3.96 -16.29 0.74
CA GLU A 393 -3.76 -16.65 2.16
C GLU A 393 -3.71 -15.42 3.08
N SER A 394 -3.46 -14.24 2.52
CA SER A 394 -3.36 -12.97 3.24
C SER A 394 -4.00 -11.87 2.41
N GLY A 395 -4.25 -10.72 3.02
CA GLY A 395 -4.61 -9.51 2.28
C GLY A 395 -3.54 -9.21 1.24
N ILE A 396 -3.92 -8.85 0.01
CA ILE A 396 -2.98 -8.46 -1.03
C ILE A 396 -2.99 -6.95 -1.19
N MET A 397 -1.80 -6.33 -1.18
CA MET A 397 -1.67 -4.87 -1.18
C MET A 397 -0.77 -4.34 -2.28
N ARG A 398 0.24 -5.11 -2.67
CA ARG A 398 1.24 -4.71 -3.68
C ARG A 398 1.37 -5.80 -4.72
N GLY A 399 1.53 -5.41 -5.97
CA GLY A 399 1.66 -6.34 -7.08
C GLY A 399 2.58 -5.80 -8.17
N HIS A 400 3.42 -6.67 -8.72
CA HIS A 400 4.28 -6.39 -9.85
C HIS A 400 4.27 -7.56 -10.83
N PHE A 401 4.32 -7.25 -12.12
CA PHE A 401 4.55 -8.25 -13.14
C PHE A 401 6.04 -8.57 -13.21
N SER A 402 6.37 -9.86 -13.10
CA SER A 402 7.76 -10.32 -13.20
C SER A 402 8.27 -10.18 -14.63
N PRO A 403 9.42 -9.53 -14.85
CA PRO A 403 10.04 -9.48 -16.18
C PRO A 403 10.54 -10.85 -16.66
N LEU A 404 10.72 -11.82 -15.76
CA LEU A 404 11.19 -13.17 -16.12
C LEU A 404 10.09 -13.99 -16.80
N ASP A 405 8.98 -14.20 -16.10
CA ASP A 405 7.90 -15.10 -16.54
C ASP A 405 6.65 -14.35 -17.03
N GLY A 406 6.59 -13.04 -16.80
CA GLY A 406 5.45 -12.20 -17.17
C GLY A 406 4.20 -12.46 -16.36
N GLN A 407 4.31 -13.17 -15.22
CA GLN A 407 3.20 -13.44 -14.33
C GLN A 407 3.09 -12.35 -13.26
N LEU A 408 1.90 -12.19 -12.68
CA LEU A 408 1.67 -11.24 -11.60
C LEU A 408 2.11 -11.85 -10.26
N TYR A 409 2.98 -11.14 -9.54
CA TYR A 409 3.29 -11.45 -8.16
C TYR A 409 2.60 -10.46 -7.24
N VAL A 410 2.10 -10.93 -6.10
CA VAL A 410 1.39 -10.10 -5.13
C VAL A 410 1.82 -10.44 -3.71
N THR A 411 1.85 -9.42 -2.86
CA THR A 411 2.15 -9.58 -1.45
C THR A 411 1.25 -8.69 -0.59
N GLY A 412 1.16 -9.03 0.68
CA GLY A 412 0.45 -8.24 1.67
C GLY A 412 0.37 -8.96 3.00
N LEU A 413 -0.43 -8.42 3.90
CA LEU A 413 -0.45 -8.84 5.29
C LEU A 413 -1.87 -8.99 5.83
N ARG A 414 -1.99 -9.60 7.01
CA ARG A 414 -3.20 -9.64 7.81
C ARG A 414 -3.01 -8.80 9.06
N VAL A 415 -3.94 -7.86 9.28
CA VAL A 415 -4.15 -7.17 10.56
C VAL A 415 -5.63 -7.27 10.88
N TRP A 416 -6.23 -6.30 11.56
CA TRP A 416 -7.68 -6.29 11.82
C TRP A 416 -8.50 -6.16 10.54
N GLN A 417 -9.73 -6.70 10.55
CA GLN A 417 -10.72 -6.63 9.44
C GLN A 417 -10.26 -7.24 8.10
N SER A 418 -9.24 -8.09 8.10
CA SER A 418 -8.86 -8.88 6.93
C SER A 418 -9.37 -10.31 7.05
N SER A 419 -9.84 -10.87 5.94
CA SER A 419 -10.26 -12.28 5.83
C SER A 419 -9.08 -13.25 5.68
N GLY A 420 -7.84 -12.77 5.64
CA GLY A 420 -6.64 -13.58 5.48
C GLY A 420 -6.45 -14.62 6.58
N ALA A 421 -5.95 -15.79 6.21
CA ALA A 421 -5.60 -16.86 7.14
C ALA A 421 -4.19 -16.68 7.74
N LYS A 422 -3.24 -16.17 6.94
CA LYS A 422 -1.84 -15.98 7.32
C LYS A 422 -1.50 -14.51 7.58
N THR A 423 -0.50 -14.28 8.41
CA THR A 423 -0.04 -12.93 8.81
C THR A 423 0.65 -12.17 7.70
N GLY A 424 1.26 -12.88 6.75
CA GLY A 424 1.83 -12.36 5.52
C GLY A 424 1.82 -13.46 4.46
N ALA A 425 1.88 -13.08 3.20
CA ALA A 425 1.97 -14.03 2.10
C ALA A 425 2.65 -13.40 0.87
N PHE A 426 3.29 -14.25 0.09
CA PHE A 426 3.83 -13.92 -1.22
C PHE A 426 3.33 -14.94 -2.23
N HIS A 427 2.65 -14.47 -3.28
CA HIS A 427 1.99 -15.32 -4.26
C HIS A 427 2.36 -14.93 -5.68
N ARG A 428 2.31 -15.92 -6.59
CA ARG A 428 2.28 -15.70 -8.03
C ARG A 428 0.90 -16.03 -8.56
N VAL A 429 0.25 -15.09 -9.22
CA VAL A 429 -1.00 -15.29 -9.97
C VAL A 429 -0.61 -15.66 -11.39
N ARG A 430 -0.70 -16.94 -11.70
CA ARG A 430 -0.23 -17.51 -12.94
C ARG A 430 -1.38 -17.73 -13.93
N TYR A 431 -1.22 -17.24 -15.16
CA TYR A 431 -2.04 -17.63 -16.29
C TYR A 431 -1.65 -19.02 -16.77
N THR A 432 -2.60 -19.91 -16.89
CA THR A 432 -2.37 -21.34 -17.19
C THR A 432 -2.36 -21.65 -18.69
N GLY A 433 -2.68 -20.68 -19.55
CA GLY A 433 -2.85 -20.88 -21.00
C GLY A 433 -4.24 -21.36 -21.40
N LYS A 434 -5.13 -21.62 -20.44
CA LYS A 434 -6.53 -22.00 -20.73
C LYS A 434 -7.37 -20.82 -21.17
N ALA A 435 -8.47 -21.11 -21.87
CA ALA A 435 -9.43 -20.10 -22.28
C ALA A 435 -9.95 -19.29 -21.08
N VAL A 436 -10.06 -17.99 -21.27
CA VAL A 436 -10.57 -17.05 -20.27
C VAL A 436 -12.01 -16.72 -20.62
N ALA A 437 -12.95 -17.06 -19.75
CA ALA A 437 -14.37 -16.74 -19.90
C ALA A 437 -14.77 -15.67 -18.87
N MET A 438 -14.48 -14.39 -19.15
CA MET A 438 -14.66 -13.28 -18.22
C MET A 438 -15.06 -12.00 -18.97
N PRO A 439 -15.71 -11.01 -18.30
CA PRO A 439 -15.90 -9.67 -18.87
C PRO A 439 -14.55 -9.03 -19.21
N LYS A 440 -14.49 -8.36 -20.37
CA LYS A 440 -13.31 -7.67 -20.86
C LYS A 440 -13.47 -6.16 -20.81
N GLU A 441 -14.60 -5.68 -21.34
CA GLU A 441 -14.93 -4.26 -21.42
C GLU A 441 -16.36 -4.01 -20.91
N PHE A 442 -16.59 -2.83 -20.36
CA PHE A 442 -17.89 -2.41 -19.85
C PHE A 442 -18.12 -0.95 -20.24
N HIS A 443 -19.19 -0.67 -20.99
CA HIS A 443 -19.51 0.66 -21.47
C HIS A 443 -20.94 1.04 -21.10
N VAL A 444 -21.11 2.27 -20.63
CA VAL A 444 -22.40 2.85 -20.31
C VAL A 444 -22.91 3.65 -21.51
N LYS A 445 -24.11 3.31 -21.97
CA LYS A 445 -24.83 4.02 -23.03
C LYS A 445 -26.08 4.69 -22.44
N PRO A 446 -26.65 5.73 -23.09
CA PRO A 446 -27.85 6.40 -22.59
C PRO A 446 -29.03 5.45 -22.32
N ASN A 447 -29.22 4.45 -23.15
CA ASN A 447 -30.31 3.48 -23.08
C ASN A 447 -29.94 2.11 -22.54
N GLY A 448 -28.71 1.90 -22.08
CA GLY A 448 -28.31 0.58 -21.60
C GLY A 448 -26.84 0.41 -21.27
N LEU A 449 -26.44 -0.86 -21.16
CA LEU A 449 -25.10 -1.30 -20.77
C LEU A 449 -24.55 -2.25 -21.84
N GLU A 450 -23.32 -2.02 -22.27
CA GLU A 450 -22.62 -2.86 -23.24
C GLU A 450 -21.47 -3.59 -22.54
N ILE A 451 -21.48 -4.91 -22.61
CA ILE A 451 -20.50 -5.77 -21.91
C ILE A 451 -19.84 -6.68 -22.93
N THR A 452 -18.54 -6.52 -23.13
CA THR A 452 -17.74 -7.39 -24.02
C THR A 452 -17.00 -8.44 -23.18
N PHE A 453 -16.95 -9.67 -23.67
CA PHE A 453 -16.32 -10.81 -23.03
C PHE A 453 -15.07 -11.26 -23.80
N THR A 454 -14.22 -11.99 -23.11
CA THR A 454 -12.97 -12.54 -23.66
C THR A 454 -13.21 -13.72 -24.61
N THR A 455 -14.40 -14.33 -24.59
CA THR A 455 -14.78 -15.53 -25.36
C THR A 455 -16.16 -15.37 -25.99
N GLU A 456 -16.50 -16.23 -26.93
CA GLU A 456 -17.87 -16.33 -27.45
C GLU A 456 -18.81 -16.84 -26.39
N LEU A 457 -20.03 -16.32 -26.35
CA LEU A 457 -21.09 -16.66 -25.42
C LEU A 457 -22.07 -17.66 -26.03
N ASP A 458 -22.70 -18.43 -25.20
CA ASP A 458 -23.88 -19.24 -25.56
C ASP A 458 -25.06 -18.31 -25.85
N ALA A 459 -25.56 -18.33 -27.07
CA ALA A 459 -26.60 -17.41 -27.52
C ALA A 459 -27.91 -17.57 -26.75
N LYS A 460 -28.21 -18.78 -26.26
CA LYS A 460 -29.46 -19.04 -25.54
C LYS A 460 -29.44 -18.38 -24.16
N THR A 461 -28.33 -18.50 -23.44
CA THR A 461 -28.22 -17.92 -22.09
C THR A 461 -27.91 -16.44 -22.12
N ALA A 462 -27.09 -15.97 -23.08
CA ALA A 462 -26.66 -14.57 -23.14
C ALA A 462 -27.76 -13.62 -23.65
N ALA A 463 -28.65 -14.08 -24.53
CA ALA A 463 -29.76 -13.29 -25.08
C ALA A 463 -31.05 -13.40 -24.26
N ASP A 464 -31.08 -14.18 -23.21
CA ASP A 464 -32.21 -14.29 -22.28
C ASP A 464 -32.09 -13.20 -21.21
N ASP A 465 -32.99 -12.21 -21.24
CA ASP A 465 -33.00 -11.09 -20.28
C ASP A 465 -33.23 -11.56 -18.84
N GLY A 466 -33.89 -12.71 -18.61
CA GLY A 466 -34.04 -13.33 -17.31
C GLY A 466 -32.73 -13.78 -16.66
N ASN A 467 -31.65 -13.92 -17.42
CA ASN A 467 -30.31 -14.25 -16.89
C ASN A 467 -29.52 -13.02 -16.44
N TRP A 468 -30.11 -11.82 -16.55
CA TRP A 468 -29.49 -10.57 -16.17
C TRP A 468 -30.32 -9.84 -15.12
N ALA A 469 -29.64 -9.28 -14.12
CA ALA A 469 -30.27 -8.40 -13.14
C ALA A 469 -29.37 -7.20 -12.87
N VAL A 470 -29.97 -6.01 -12.87
CA VAL A 470 -29.28 -4.76 -12.62
C VAL A 470 -29.94 -4.06 -11.45
N ASP A 471 -29.12 -3.57 -10.52
CA ASP A 471 -29.56 -2.72 -9.43
C ASP A 471 -28.59 -1.56 -9.20
N GLN A 472 -29.07 -0.49 -8.54
CA GLN A 472 -28.31 0.74 -8.36
C GLN A 472 -28.58 1.38 -7.00
N TRP A 473 -27.63 2.22 -6.52
CA TRP A 473 -27.80 3.03 -5.33
C TRP A 473 -26.79 4.17 -5.25
N ASN A 474 -27.06 5.14 -4.39
CA ASN A 474 -26.13 6.20 -4.08
C ASN A 474 -25.61 6.09 -2.63
N TYR A 475 -24.59 6.85 -2.35
CA TYR A 475 -24.01 7.06 -1.03
C TYR A 475 -24.10 8.53 -0.62
N ASN A 476 -24.06 8.82 0.68
CA ASN A 476 -23.96 10.18 1.19
C ASN A 476 -22.53 10.49 1.62
N TRP A 477 -21.98 11.55 1.06
CA TRP A 477 -20.68 12.08 1.46
C TRP A 477 -20.86 12.97 2.69
N THR A 478 -20.49 12.46 3.88
CA THR A 478 -20.67 13.12 5.17
C THR A 478 -19.51 12.84 6.11
N ALA A 479 -19.47 13.51 7.25
CA ALA A 479 -18.52 13.26 8.33
C ALA A 479 -18.70 11.89 9.03
N ASN A 480 -19.81 11.20 8.78
CA ASN A 480 -20.05 9.86 9.33
C ASN A 480 -19.08 8.83 8.75
N TYR A 481 -18.84 7.76 9.48
CA TYR A 481 -18.02 6.66 9.02
C TYR A 481 -18.81 5.79 8.00
N GLY A 482 -18.39 5.83 6.73
CA GLY A 482 -19.06 5.16 5.64
C GLY A 482 -20.47 5.71 5.37
N SER A 483 -21.21 5.04 4.50
CA SER A 483 -22.57 5.43 4.13
C SER A 483 -23.51 4.25 4.13
N LYS A 484 -24.79 4.51 4.37
CA LYS A 484 -25.87 3.62 3.97
C LYS A 484 -26.07 3.68 2.45
N MET A 485 -26.84 2.74 1.93
CA MET A 485 -27.29 2.73 0.54
C MET A 485 -28.58 3.55 0.43
N TYR A 486 -28.60 4.48 -0.52
CA TYR A 486 -29.73 5.38 -0.74
C TYR A 486 -30.36 5.15 -2.11
N SER A 487 -31.68 5.25 -2.17
CA SER A 487 -32.46 5.16 -3.41
C SER A 487 -32.02 6.23 -4.41
N VAL A 488 -32.00 5.88 -5.69
CA VAL A 488 -31.75 6.78 -6.80
C VAL A 488 -33.04 7.51 -7.23
N SER A 489 -34.18 6.80 -7.21
CA SER A 489 -35.49 7.35 -7.57
C SER A 489 -36.10 8.21 -6.46
N GLU A 490 -35.81 7.91 -5.17
CA GLU A 490 -36.29 8.63 -3.99
C GLU A 490 -35.11 9.14 -3.15
N PRO A 491 -34.43 10.23 -3.55
CA PRO A 491 -33.24 10.73 -2.87
C PRO A 491 -33.47 10.96 -1.37
N GLY A 492 -32.55 10.44 -0.53
CA GLY A 492 -32.64 10.49 0.91
C GLY A 492 -33.29 9.26 1.58
N LYS A 493 -33.98 8.41 0.82
CA LYS A 493 -34.53 7.14 1.32
C LYS A 493 -33.45 6.09 1.45
N VAL A 494 -33.28 5.52 2.65
CA VAL A 494 -32.37 4.41 2.90
C VAL A 494 -33.00 3.12 2.38
N ILE A 495 -32.26 2.39 1.54
CA ILE A 495 -32.68 1.11 0.95
C ILE A 495 -31.81 -0.06 1.39
N GLY A 496 -30.69 0.18 2.04
CA GLY A 496 -29.79 -0.85 2.53
C GLY A 496 -28.65 -0.31 3.39
N ASP A 497 -27.81 -1.21 3.86
CA ASP A 497 -26.59 -0.89 4.61
C ASP A 497 -25.37 -1.45 3.89
N ASN A 498 -24.40 -0.57 3.62
CA ASN A 498 -23.16 -0.94 2.93
C ASN A 498 -22.22 -1.80 3.82
N LYS A 499 -22.38 -1.75 5.15
CA LYS A 499 -21.44 -2.34 6.11
C LYS A 499 -21.73 -3.78 6.49
N ILE A 500 -22.96 -4.26 6.36
CA ILE A 500 -23.36 -5.53 6.94
C ILE A 500 -23.48 -6.58 5.86
N ALA A 501 -22.61 -7.57 5.88
CA ALA A 501 -22.58 -8.68 4.92
C ALA A 501 -23.88 -9.51 4.85
N ASN A 502 -24.71 -9.48 5.91
CA ASN A 502 -25.95 -10.25 6.05
C ASN A 502 -27.22 -9.39 6.13
N SER A 503 -27.12 -8.08 6.14
CA SER A 503 -28.30 -7.22 6.03
C SER A 503 -28.80 -7.23 4.59
N LYS A 504 -30.07 -6.89 4.40
CA LYS A 504 -30.65 -6.72 3.06
C LYS A 504 -29.76 -5.77 2.26
N PHE A 505 -28.83 -6.36 1.51
CA PHE A 505 -28.10 -5.66 0.50
C PHE A 505 -29.09 -5.40 -0.62
N GLY A 506 -29.75 -4.28 -0.55
CA GLY A 506 -30.85 -3.92 -1.44
C GLY A 506 -30.46 -2.77 -2.30
N GLY A 507 -29.98 -3.03 -3.50
CA GLY A 507 -30.03 -2.03 -4.57
C GLY A 507 -31.47 -1.77 -4.99
N GLU A 508 -31.69 -0.67 -5.66
CA GLU A 508 -32.93 -0.35 -6.38
C GLU A 508 -32.88 -1.04 -7.74
N ASP A 509 -33.78 -2.00 -7.96
CA ASP A 509 -33.81 -2.80 -9.19
C ASP A 509 -34.09 -1.91 -10.43
N MET A 510 -33.38 -2.21 -11.50
CA MET A 510 -33.58 -1.65 -12.83
C MET A 510 -34.12 -2.73 -13.77
N VAL A 511 -35.12 -2.40 -14.58
CA VAL A 511 -35.71 -3.37 -15.50
C VAL A 511 -34.84 -3.52 -16.74
N VAL A 512 -34.35 -4.72 -16.98
CA VAL A 512 -33.71 -5.11 -18.24
C VAL A 512 -34.81 -5.48 -19.24
N LYS A 513 -34.98 -4.68 -20.28
CA LYS A 513 -36.01 -4.90 -21.32
C LYS A 513 -35.62 -5.97 -22.32
N SER A 514 -34.36 -6.03 -22.63
CA SER A 514 -33.81 -6.99 -23.58
C SER A 514 -32.31 -7.16 -23.40
N ALA A 515 -31.80 -8.34 -23.73
CA ALA A 515 -30.39 -8.65 -23.88
C ALA A 515 -30.10 -8.98 -25.37
N LYS A 516 -29.27 -8.19 -26.01
CA LYS A 516 -28.95 -8.35 -27.45
C LYS A 516 -27.50 -8.80 -27.60
N LEU A 517 -27.32 -10.01 -28.11
CA LEU A 517 -25.98 -10.56 -28.38
C LEU A 517 -25.51 -10.09 -29.76
N SER A 518 -24.26 -9.64 -29.84
CA SER A 518 -23.58 -9.23 -31.08
C SER A 518 -23.37 -10.41 -32.05
N ALA A 519 -23.13 -10.10 -33.32
CA ALA A 519 -22.91 -11.11 -34.36
C ALA A 519 -21.66 -11.98 -34.10
N ASP A 520 -20.62 -11.43 -33.49
CA ASP A 520 -19.40 -12.15 -33.07
C ASP A 520 -19.57 -12.92 -31.75
N LYS A 521 -20.77 -12.86 -31.15
CA LYS A 521 -21.15 -13.51 -29.90
C LYS A 521 -20.30 -13.12 -28.69
N LYS A 522 -19.63 -12.02 -28.72
CA LYS A 522 -18.75 -11.61 -27.60
C LYS A 522 -19.27 -10.42 -26.81
N THR A 523 -20.23 -9.67 -27.34
CA THR A 523 -20.77 -8.47 -26.70
C THR A 523 -22.26 -8.60 -26.47
N VAL A 524 -22.71 -8.30 -25.25
CA VAL A 524 -24.13 -8.20 -24.90
C VAL A 524 -24.47 -6.77 -24.61
N PHE A 525 -25.51 -6.27 -25.26
CA PHE A 525 -26.14 -5.00 -24.95
C PHE A 525 -27.42 -5.24 -24.13
N LEU A 526 -27.44 -4.73 -22.91
CA LEU A 526 -28.60 -4.74 -22.01
C LEU A 526 -29.37 -3.43 -22.17
N GLU A 527 -30.56 -3.48 -22.73
CA GLU A 527 -31.45 -2.33 -22.83
C GLU A 527 -32.14 -2.11 -21.48
N ILE A 528 -31.97 -0.94 -20.89
CA ILE A 528 -32.51 -0.60 -19.58
C ILE A 528 -33.75 0.29 -19.71
N GLU A 529 -34.83 -0.05 -19.01
CA GLU A 529 -36.04 0.77 -18.98
C GLU A 529 -35.77 2.12 -18.32
N GLY A 530 -36.16 3.20 -18.98
CA GLY A 530 -35.90 4.57 -18.52
C GLY A 530 -34.46 5.03 -18.71
N GLY A 531 -33.60 4.20 -19.34
CA GLY A 531 -32.20 4.50 -19.60
C GLY A 531 -31.31 4.50 -18.37
N VAL A 532 -30.04 4.88 -18.57
CA VAL A 532 -29.03 4.93 -17.50
C VAL A 532 -28.77 6.38 -17.11
N LYS A 533 -28.64 6.64 -15.83
CA LYS A 533 -28.33 7.95 -15.24
C LYS A 533 -27.04 7.88 -14.42
N PRO A 534 -26.36 9.01 -14.19
CA PRO A 534 -25.25 9.05 -13.25
C PRO A 534 -25.66 8.50 -11.88
N VAL A 535 -24.86 7.57 -11.37
CA VAL A 535 -25.09 6.89 -10.08
C VAL A 535 -23.77 6.46 -9.46
N MET A 536 -23.66 6.58 -8.16
CA MET A 536 -22.41 6.23 -7.48
C MET A 536 -22.12 4.73 -7.55
N GLN A 537 -23.14 3.90 -7.48
CA GLN A 537 -22.97 2.45 -7.56
C GLN A 537 -24.07 1.79 -8.37
N MET A 538 -23.67 0.95 -9.30
CA MET A 538 -24.52 0.04 -10.05
C MET A 538 -23.95 -1.38 -9.94
N ARG A 539 -24.82 -2.39 -9.88
CA ARG A 539 -24.40 -3.79 -9.93
C ARG A 539 -25.12 -4.50 -11.06
N VAL A 540 -24.34 -5.18 -11.90
CA VAL A 540 -24.86 -6.09 -12.92
C VAL A 540 -24.55 -7.51 -12.49
N ARG A 541 -25.57 -8.33 -12.35
CA ARG A 541 -25.48 -9.76 -12.09
C ARG A 541 -25.83 -10.52 -13.35
N MET A 542 -25.11 -11.61 -13.62
CA MET A 542 -25.32 -12.44 -14.79
C MET A 542 -25.27 -13.92 -14.42
N ASN A 543 -26.03 -14.73 -15.15
CA ASN A 543 -26.00 -16.19 -15.06
C ASN A 543 -26.02 -16.75 -16.49
N ILE A 544 -24.89 -16.67 -17.16
CA ILE A 544 -24.74 -17.02 -18.58
C ILE A 544 -23.61 -18.04 -18.77
N ASN A 545 -23.50 -18.59 -19.97
CA ASN A 545 -22.44 -19.52 -20.31
C ASN A 545 -21.61 -18.98 -21.49
N ALA A 546 -20.34 -19.37 -21.55
CA ALA A 546 -19.55 -19.33 -22.76
C ALA A 546 -20.07 -20.38 -23.77
N SER A 547 -19.69 -20.27 -25.04
CA SER A 547 -20.12 -21.20 -26.09
C SER A 547 -19.67 -22.64 -25.87
N ASP A 548 -18.61 -22.86 -25.09
CA ASP A 548 -18.12 -24.18 -24.68
C ASP A 548 -18.84 -24.74 -23.43
N GLY A 549 -19.83 -24.04 -22.90
CA GLY A 549 -20.59 -24.40 -21.70
C GLY A 549 -19.96 -23.91 -20.39
N THR A 550 -18.82 -23.24 -20.41
CA THR A 550 -18.20 -22.70 -19.18
C THR A 550 -19.12 -21.63 -18.57
N PRO A 551 -19.53 -21.77 -17.28
CA PRO A 551 -20.42 -20.80 -16.64
C PRO A 551 -19.70 -19.49 -16.37
N ILE A 552 -20.41 -18.38 -16.59
CA ILE A 552 -19.97 -17.01 -16.29
C ILE A 552 -21.00 -16.40 -15.31
N ASN A 553 -20.58 -16.31 -14.06
CA ASN A 553 -21.37 -15.77 -12.97
C ASN A 553 -20.51 -14.80 -12.14
N LEU A 554 -20.15 -13.69 -12.76
CA LEU A 554 -19.23 -12.68 -12.21
C LEU A 554 -19.97 -11.35 -12.09
N PRO A 555 -20.44 -10.95 -10.89
CA PRO A 555 -21.08 -9.65 -10.74
C PRO A 555 -20.11 -8.50 -11.04
N ILE A 556 -20.57 -7.55 -11.84
CA ILE A 556 -19.86 -6.32 -12.14
C ILE A 556 -20.41 -5.22 -11.25
N TYR A 557 -19.54 -4.52 -10.54
CA TYR A 557 -19.86 -3.31 -9.80
C TYR A 557 -19.32 -2.12 -10.57
N ASN A 558 -20.15 -1.14 -10.84
CA ASN A 558 -19.83 -0.02 -11.71
C ASN A 558 -20.19 1.32 -11.06
N THR A 559 -19.43 2.36 -11.40
CA THR A 559 -19.73 3.76 -11.08
C THR A 559 -20.03 4.49 -12.37
N VAL A 560 -21.15 5.18 -12.43
CA VAL A 560 -21.54 6.01 -13.57
C VAL A 560 -21.42 7.47 -13.19
N ASN A 561 -20.29 8.07 -13.50
CA ASN A 561 -20.04 9.50 -13.23
C ASN A 561 -20.70 10.39 -14.29
N LYS A 562 -20.80 9.88 -15.52
CA LYS A 562 -21.37 10.58 -16.67
C LYS A 562 -21.93 9.58 -17.68
N VAL A 563 -23.00 9.94 -18.33
CA VAL A 563 -23.56 9.23 -19.48
C VAL A 563 -23.31 10.06 -20.74
N ALA A 564 -22.99 9.43 -21.87
CA ALA A 564 -22.82 10.10 -23.13
C ALA A 564 -24.12 10.86 -23.48
N ALA A 565 -24.01 12.01 -24.15
CA ALA A 565 -25.15 12.63 -24.77
C ALA A 565 -25.64 11.74 -25.94
N GLU A 566 -26.96 11.73 -26.19
CA GLU A 566 -27.55 11.04 -27.32
C GLU A 566 -27.04 11.60 -28.65
#